data_660c02431f5fa1c28da2d59b00164a2b
#
_entry.id   660c02431f5fa1c28da2d59b00164a2b
#
_cell.length_a   1.000
_cell.length_b   1.000
_cell.length_c   1.000
_cell.angle_alpha   90.00
_cell.angle_beta   90.00
_cell.angle_gamma   90.00
#
_symmetry.space_group_name_H-M   'P 1'
#
loop_
_entity.id
_entity.type
_entity.pdbx_description
1 polymer ?
#
loop_
_entity_poly.entity_id
_entity_poly.type
_entity_poly.pdbx_seq_one_letter_code
_entity_poly.pdbx_strand_id
1 'polypeptide(L)'
;MAIVEIATYRLAPGTDPKALTEVEHAIQHEVGPKHPGYLGRELLQAADGSYVLIMRWENETAANTWNNTLFASQAGQKLGPMVDPQSMSKETLKTV
;
A
#
# COMPACT_ATOMS: atom_id res chain seq x y z
N MET A 1 -18.45 9.47 0.76
CA MET A 1 -17.24 10.22 0.39
C MET A 1 -16.06 9.26 0.36
N ALA A 2 -15.45 9.08 -0.80
CA ALA A 2 -14.34 8.16 -0.94
C ALA A 2 -13.05 8.77 -0.40
N ILE A 3 -12.13 7.90 0.04
CA ILE A 3 -10.83 8.28 0.55
C ILE A 3 -9.77 7.80 -0.44
N VAL A 4 -8.81 8.65 -0.73
CA VAL A 4 -7.62 8.30 -1.52
C VAL A 4 -6.40 8.53 -0.65
N GLU A 5 -5.58 7.51 -0.49
CA GLU A 5 -4.32 7.62 0.23
C GLU A 5 -3.16 7.50 -0.76
N ILE A 6 -2.21 8.40 -0.67
CA ILE A 6 -1.02 8.40 -1.49
C ILE A 6 0.18 8.29 -0.56
N ALA A 7 0.95 7.24 -0.70
CA ALA A 7 2.16 7.03 0.07
C ALA A 7 3.36 6.98 -0.87
N THR A 8 4.47 7.55 -0.44
CA THR A 8 5.73 7.50 -1.17
C THR A 8 6.78 6.87 -0.27
N TYR A 9 7.56 5.94 -0.81
CA TYR A 9 8.61 5.29 -0.03
C TYR A 9 9.73 4.76 -0.92
N ARG A 10 10.85 4.41 -0.29
CA ARG A 10 11.98 3.71 -0.91
C ARG A 10 12.09 2.32 -0.30
N LEU A 11 12.68 1.40 -1.07
CA LEU A 11 12.97 0.07 -0.53
C LEU A 11 14.07 0.14 0.52
N ALA A 12 13.95 -0.70 1.54
CA ALA A 12 15.03 -0.94 2.47
C ALA A 12 16.26 -1.47 1.72
N PRO A 13 17.49 -1.12 2.16
CA PRO A 13 18.70 -1.61 1.50
C PRO A 13 18.73 -3.13 1.40
N GLY A 14 19.10 -3.64 0.22
CA GLY A 14 19.18 -5.07 -0.03
C GLY A 14 17.87 -5.74 -0.44
N THR A 15 16.76 -5.00 -0.52
CA THR A 15 15.48 -5.55 -0.96
C THR A 15 15.47 -5.69 -2.48
N ASP A 16 15.09 -6.89 -2.94
CA ASP A 16 14.93 -7.16 -4.37
C ASP A 16 13.61 -6.55 -4.86
N PRO A 17 13.65 -5.67 -5.88
CA PRO A 17 12.42 -5.11 -6.46
C PRO A 17 11.42 -6.16 -6.97
N LYS A 18 11.90 -7.31 -7.39
CA LYS A 18 11.01 -8.40 -7.82
C LYS A 18 10.18 -8.94 -6.66
N ALA A 19 10.78 -9.03 -5.47
CA ALA A 19 10.08 -9.47 -4.28
C ALA A 19 8.95 -8.49 -3.93
N LEU A 20 9.19 -7.20 -4.07
CA LEU A 20 8.15 -6.19 -3.88
C LEU A 20 7.00 -6.38 -4.88
N THR A 21 7.31 -6.61 -6.15
CA THR A 21 6.28 -6.82 -7.18
C THR A 21 5.40 -8.02 -6.86
N GLU A 22 5.99 -9.11 -6.41
CA GLU A 22 5.24 -10.31 -6.03
C GLU A 22 4.32 -10.07 -4.83
N VAL A 23 4.84 -9.39 -3.82
CA VAL A 23 4.05 -9.06 -2.62
C VAL A 23 2.91 -8.10 -2.97
N GLU A 24 3.18 -7.07 -3.78
CA GLU A 24 2.15 -6.14 -4.24
C GLU A 24 1.06 -6.85 -5.03
N HIS A 25 1.43 -7.77 -5.91
CA HIS A 25 0.46 -8.56 -6.67
C HIS A 25 -0.49 -9.31 -5.72
N ALA A 26 0.05 -9.96 -4.70
CA ALA A 26 -0.75 -10.67 -3.70
C ALA A 26 -1.67 -9.71 -2.92
N ILE A 27 -1.17 -8.53 -2.55
CA ILE A 27 -1.98 -7.53 -1.84
C ILE A 27 -3.14 -7.07 -2.71
N GLN A 28 -2.89 -6.76 -3.98
CA GLN A 28 -3.92 -6.24 -4.89
C GLN A 28 -4.97 -7.28 -5.25
N HIS A 29 -4.61 -8.55 -5.36
CA HIS A 29 -5.50 -9.59 -5.88
C HIS A 29 -6.05 -10.54 -4.82
N GLU A 30 -5.41 -10.65 -3.67
CA GLU A 30 -5.81 -11.59 -2.63
C GLU A 30 -6.25 -10.92 -1.33
N VAL A 31 -5.52 -9.91 -0.88
CA VAL A 31 -5.78 -9.26 0.41
C VAL A 31 -6.80 -8.13 0.28
N GLY A 32 -6.55 -7.21 -0.65
CA GLY A 32 -7.41 -6.03 -0.83
C GLY A 32 -8.86 -6.38 -1.10
N PRO A 33 -9.16 -7.26 -2.08
CA PRO A 33 -10.55 -7.57 -2.42
C PRO A 33 -11.37 -8.16 -1.27
N LYS A 34 -10.73 -8.71 -0.24
CA LYS A 34 -11.42 -9.25 0.94
C LYS A 34 -11.69 -8.20 2.01
N HIS A 35 -11.09 -7.02 1.87
CA HIS A 35 -11.27 -5.95 2.86
C HIS A 35 -12.50 -5.12 2.52
N PRO A 36 -13.47 -4.97 3.45
CA PRO A 36 -14.68 -4.19 3.19
C PRO A 36 -14.34 -2.74 2.83
N GLY A 37 -14.90 -2.25 1.73
CA GLY A 37 -14.68 -0.89 1.27
C GLY A 37 -13.41 -0.67 0.43
N TYR A 38 -12.68 -1.72 0.11
CA TYR A 38 -11.54 -1.63 -0.80
C TYR A 38 -12.03 -1.34 -2.22
N LEU A 39 -11.50 -0.27 -2.82
CA LEU A 39 -11.81 0.11 -4.20
C LEU A 39 -10.65 -0.13 -5.16
N GLY A 40 -9.43 -0.07 -4.68
CA GLY A 40 -8.27 -0.33 -5.53
C GLY A 40 -6.96 0.05 -4.87
N ARG A 41 -5.87 -0.48 -5.43
CA ARG A 41 -4.50 -0.22 -5.00
C ARG A 41 -3.60 -0.28 -6.21
N GLU A 42 -2.72 0.68 -6.34
CA GLU A 42 -1.82 0.82 -7.47
C GLU A 42 -0.44 1.21 -6.97
N LEU A 43 0.59 0.54 -7.46
CA LEU A 43 1.97 0.87 -7.13
C LEU A 43 2.67 1.36 -8.39
N LEU A 44 3.25 2.56 -8.31
CA LEU A 44 3.95 3.22 -9.39
C LEU A 44 5.39 3.49 -8.96
N GLN A 45 6.28 3.70 -9.92
CA GLN A 45 7.66 4.08 -9.63
C GLN A 45 7.97 5.43 -10.25
N ALA A 46 8.49 6.34 -9.43
CA ALA A 46 8.92 7.66 -9.88
C ALA A 46 10.30 7.58 -10.57
N ALA A 47 10.65 8.64 -11.30
CA ALA A 47 11.90 8.71 -12.04
C ALA A 47 13.14 8.59 -11.14
N ASP A 48 13.04 9.00 -9.86
CA ASP A 48 14.15 8.92 -8.90
C ASP A 48 14.28 7.54 -8.23
N GLY A 49 13.43 6.57 -8.64
CA GLY A 49 13.43 5.22 -8.09
C GLY A 49 12.54 5.01 -6.88
N SER A 50 11.96 6.06 -6.31
CA SER A 50 10.99 5.91 -5.23
C SER A 50 9.69 5.32 -5.75
N TYR A 51 8.92 4.71 -4.84
CA TYR A 51 7.62 4.14 -5.16
C TYR A 51 6.50 5.05 -4.68
N VAL A 52 5.43 5.11 -5.48
CA VAL A 52 4.22 5.85 -5.15
C VAL A 52 3.08 4.85 -5.09
N LEU A 53 2.48 4.73 -3.93
CA LEU A 53 1.36 3.83 -3.68
C LEU A 53 0.08 4.64 -3.61
N ILE A 54 -0.91 4.26 -4.42
CA ILE A 54 -2.22 4.90 -4.40
C ILE A 54 -3.24 3.86 -3.95
N MET A 55 -3.96 4.18 -2.88
CA MET A 55 -5.02 3.32 -2.34
C MET A 55 -6.33 4.08 -2.33
N ARG A 56 -7.41 3.39 -2.72
CA ARG A 56 -8.75 3.96 -2.78
C ARG A 56 -9.69 3.17 -1.89
N TRP A 57 -10.44 3.89 -1.06
CA TRP A 57 -11.35 3.33 -0.07
C TRP A 57 -12.73 3.96 -0.22
N GLU A 58 -13.76 3.17 0.01
CA GLU A 58 -15.15 3.62 -0.06
C GLU A 58 -15.46 4.67 1.00
N ASN A 59 -14.83 4.56 2.19
CA ASN A 59 -15.06 5.44 3.33
C ASN A 59 -13.87 5.44 4.29
N GLU A 60 -13.94 6.29 5.33
CA GLU A 60 -12.87 6.40 6.33
C GLU A 60 -12.67 5.11 7.13
N THR A 61 -13.75 4.42 7.46
CA THR A 61 -13.64 3.17 8.22
C THR A 61 -12.80 2.14 7.48
N ALA A 62 -13.02 1.99 6.17
CA ALA A 62 -12.23 1.09 5.35
C ALA A 62 -10.74 1.48 5.37
N ALA A 63 -10.44 2.77 5.22
CA ALA A 63 -9.07 3.26 5.26
C ALA A 63 -8.42 3.02 6.62
N ASN A 64 -9.14 3.32 7.71
CA ASN A 64 -8.60 3.24 9.07
C ASN A 64 -8.36 1.80 9.54
N THR A 65 -9.10 0.84 9.01
CA THR A 65 -8.97 -0.58 9.40
C THR A 65 -8.05 -1.37 8.48
N TRP A 66 -7.58 -0.79 7.39
CA TRP A 66 -6.76 -1.47 6.40
C TRP A 66 -5.49 -2.08 6.98
N ASN A 67 -4.76 -1.33 7.80
CA ASN A 67 -3.49 -1.83 8.34
C ASN A 67 -3.69 -3.10 9.17
N ASN A 68 -4.81 -3.23 9.88
CA ASN A 68 -5.12 -4.45 10.63
C ASN A 68 -5.26 -5.66 9.68
N THR A 69 -5.95 -5.47 8.56
CA THR A 69 -6.12 -6.51 7.55
C THR A 69 -4.78 -6.83 6.87
N LEU A 70 -4.06 -5.80 6.46
CA LEU A 70 -2.79 -5.95 5.73
C LEU A 70 -1.77 -6.74 6.56
N PHE A 71 -1.54 -6.33 7.80
CA PHE A 71 -0.50 -6.95 8.64
C PHE A 71 -0.93 -8.25 9.30
N ALA A 72 -2.20 -8.62 9.20
CA ALA A 72 -2.66 -9.97 9.52
C ALA A 72 -2.36 -10.95 8.37
N SER A 73 -2.08 -10.46 7.16
CA SER A 73 -1.80 -11.29 6.00
C SER A 73 -0.31 -11.59 5.87
N GLN A 74 0.02 -12.71 5.22
CA GLN A 74 1.41 -13.05 4.93
C GLN A 74 2.06 -11.99 4.03
N ALA A 75 1.34 -11.49 3.03
CA ALA A 75 1.84 -10.48 2.13
C ALA A 75 2.21 -9.19 2.87
N GLY A 76 1.37 -8.74 3.79
CA GLY A 76 1.65 -7.56 4.59
C GLY A 76 2.85 -7.75 5.51
N GLN A 77 3.00 -8.94 6.09
CA GLN A 77 4.16 -9.26 6.93
C GLN A 77 5.46 -9.27 6.14
N LYS A 78 5.41 -9.68 4.87
CA LYS A 78 6.57 -9.61 3.98
C LYS A 78 6.87 -8.19 3.54
N LEU A 79 5.84 -7.38 3.33
CA LEU A 79 5.99 -6.00 2.88
C LEU A 79 6.71 -5.13 3.90
N GLY A 80 6.37 -5.27 5.18
CA GLY A 80 6.90 -4.40 6.23
C GLY A 80 8.43 -4.21 6.17
N PRO A 81 9.22 -5.31 6.19
CA PRO A 81 10.67 -5.19 6.14
C PRO A 81 11.24 -4.66 4.81
N MET A 82 10.43 -4.65 3.75
CA MET A 82 10.87 -4.17 2.43
C MET A 82 10.90 -2.66 2.32
N VAL A 83 10.19 -1.96 3.21
CA VAL A 83 10.04 -0.51 3.16
C VAL A 83 11.04 0.14 4.11
N ASP A 84 11.76 1.15 3.63
CA ASP A 84 12.57 2.01 4.50
C ASP A 84 11.62 2.95 5.23
N PRO A 85 11.44 2.79 6.56
CA PRO A 85 10.45 3.57 7.30
C PRO A 85 10.77 5.05 7.36
N GLN A 86 12.05 5.42 7.24
CA GLN A 86 12.46 6.82 7.25
C GLN A 86 12.12 7.53 5.95
N SER A 87 11.90 6.80 4.86
CA SER A 87 11.55 7.36 3.56
C SER A 87 10.04 7.55 3.37
N MET A 88 9.24 7.01 4.27
CA MET A 88 7.78 6.98 4.10
C MET A 88 7.16 8.36 4.30
N SER A 89 6.34 8.77 3.34
CA SER A 89 5.43 9.89 3.49
C SER A 89 4.04 9.46 3.04
N LYS A 90 3.01 10.03 3.64
CA LYS A 90 1.63 9.66 3.35
C LYS A 90 0.74 10.89 3.35
N GLU A 91 -0.16 10.94 2.38
CA GLU A 91 -1.17 11.99 2.26
C GLU A 91 -2.54 11.33 2.13
N THR A 92 -3.52 11.86 2.84
CA THR A 92 -4.90 11.37 2.79
C THR A 92 -5.77 12.45 2.17
N LEU A 93 -6.50 12.07 1.12
CA LEU A 93 -7.38 12.96 0.36
C LEU A 93 -8.80 12.43 0.40
N LYS A 94 -9.76 13.33 0.30
CA LYS A 94 -11.19 12.98 0.24
C LYS A 94 -11.77 13.47 -1.07
N THR A 95 -12.64 12.65 -1.67
CA THR A 95 -13.37 13.11 -2.86
C THR A 95 -14.37 14.22 -2.47
N VAL A 96 -14.57 15.15 -3.34
CA VAL A 96 -15.52 16.26 -3.13
C VAL A 96 -16.85 16.00 -3.83
#